data_8eac5e50a4198ec8439e36515fca4b08
#
_entry.id   8eac5e50a4198ec8439e36515fca4b08
#
_cell.length_a   1.000
_cell.length_b   1.000
_cell.length_c   1.000
_cell.angle_alpha   90.00
_cell.angle_beta   90.00
_cell.angle_gamma   90.00
#
_symmetry.space_group_name_H-M   'P 1'
#
loop_
_entity.id
_entity.type
_entity.pdbx_description
1 polymer ?
#
loop_
_entity_poly.entity_id
_entity_poly.type
_entity_poly.pdbx_seq_one_letter_code
_entity_poly.pdbx_strand_id
1 'polypeptide(L)'
;MPDASPDPATAALAHDLRIACMRVARRVRFDAGNTIAPHHFSVLVRLSEQPRTLGELASIEQVSPPSMSRTVTQLTDLGYVDRSPDADDGRLVRLSLTEEGGAVVGRERALRDAWMAARLDGLSSADRGVLRQAAELLEGLLCGDVDRGEASREGTGTGEVR
;
A
#
# COMPACT_ATOMS: atom_id res chain seq x y z
N MET A 1 -11.71 14.51 -26.74
CA MET A 1 -11.30 13.23 -26.09
C MET A 1 -12.34 12.21 -26.46
N PRO A 2 -12.05 11.10 -27.16
CA PRO A 2 -13.03 10.06 -27.39
C PRO A 2 -13.30 9.38 -26.05
N ASP A 3 -14.53 9.48 -25.61
CA ASP A 3 -15.12 8.70 -24.52
C ASP A 3 -15.30 7.27 -25.04
N ALA A 4 -14.23 6.52 -25.09
CA ALA A 4 -14.27 5.10 -25.44
C ALA A 4 -14.63 4.33 -24.16
N SER A 5 -15.93 4.16 -23.93
CA SER A 5 -16.40 3.19 -22.94
C SER A 5 -15.72 1.84 -23.22
N PRO A 6 -15.20 1.17 -22.20
CA PRO A 6 -14.54 -0.13 -22.39
C PRO A 6 -15.50 -1.12 -23.03
N ASP A 7 -14.97 -1.98 -23.89
CA ASP A 7 -15.70 -3.13 -24.44
C ASP A 7 -16.38 -3.92 -23.29
N PRO A 8 -17.64 -4.37 -23.49
CA PRO A 8 -18.41 -5.06 -22.45
C PRO A 8 -17.71 -6.25 -21.79
N ALA A 9 -16.89 -7.02 -22.54
CA ALA A 9 -16.13 -8.12 -21.98
C ALA A 9 -15.01 -7.61 -21.05
N THR A 10 -14.32 -6.56 -21.44
CA THR A 10 -13.31 -5.88 -20.61
C THR A 10 -13.93 -5.28 -19.34
N ALA A 11 -15.11 -4.67 -19.45
CA ALA A 11 -15.82 -4.12 -18.29
C ALA A 11 -16.23 -5.22 -17.29
N ALA A 12 -16.72 -6.36 -17.77
CA ALA A 12 -17.07 -7.51 -16.94
C ALA A 12 -15.83 -8.07 -16.23
N LEU A 13 -14.73 -8.29 -16.94
CA LEU A 13 -13.46 -8.76 -16.36
C LEU A 13 -12.94 -7.79 -15.29
N ALA A 14 -12.98 -6.50 -15.54
CA ALA A 14 -12.57 -5.47 -14.59
C ALA A 14 -13.41 -5.53 -13.29
N HIS A 15 -14.74 -5.73 -13.42
CA HIS A 15 -15.62 -5.92 -12.27
C HIS A 15 -15.21 -7.14 -11.46
N ASP A 16 -15.04 -8.30 -12.10
CA ASP A 16 -14.75 -9.58 -11.44
C ASP A 16 -13.40 -9.54 -10.75
N LEU A 17 -12.36 -9.03 -11.41
CA LEU A 17 -11.02 -8.86 -10.83
C LEU A 17 -11.06 -7.94 -9.62
N ARG A 18 -11.71 -6.78 -9.73
CA ARG A 18 -11.83 -5.83 -8.62
C ARG A 18 -12.48 -6.49 -7.41
N ILE A 19 -13.59 -7.21 -7.60
CA ILE A 19 -14.29 -7.89 -6.50
C ILE A 19 -13.43 -9.00 -5.90
N ALA A 20 -12.77 -9.82 -6.73
CA ALA A 20 -11.90 -10.90 -6.27
C ALA A 20 -10.73 -10.34 -5.43
N CYS A 21 -10.02 -9.33 -5.95
CA CYS A 21 -8.90 -8.69 -5.24
C CYS A 21 -9.34 -8.09 -3.90
N MET A 22 -10.47 -7.36 -3.87
CA MET A 22 -11.00 -6.78 -2.64
C MET A 22 -11.34 -7.85 -1.60
N ARG A 23 -11.96 -8.96 -2.01
CA ARG A 23 -12.30 -10.07 -1.11
C ARG A 23 -11.06 -10.77 -0.57
N VAL A 24 -10.07 -11.04 -1.41
CA VAL A 24 -8.79 -11.63 -0.99
C VAL A 24 -8.07 -10.70 -0.02
N ALA A 25 -7.89 -9.43 -0.39
CA ALA A 25 -7.23 -8.44 0.47
C ALA A 25 -7.91 -8.30 1.85
N ARG A 26 -9.26 -8.30 1.87
CA ARG A 26 -10.02 -8.29 3.12
C ARG A 26 -9.74 -9.52 3.97
N ARG A 27 -9.77 -10.73 3.38
CA ARG A 27 -9.52 -11.97 4.10
C ARG A 27 -8.10 -12.02 4.67
N VAL A 28 -7.10 -11.70 3.87
CA VAL A 28 -5.70 -11.60 4.32
C VAL A 28 -5.56 -10.61 5.48
N ARG A 29 -6.27 -9.46 5.40
CA ARG A 29 -6.20 -8.42 6.42
C ARG A 29 -6.80 -8.82 7.76
N PHE A 30 -7.84 -9.65 7.79
CA PHE A 30 -8.61 -9.94 9.01
C PHE A 30 -8.56 -11.40 9.47
N ASP A 31 -8.29 -12.35 8.58
CA ASP A 31 -8.38 -13.79 8.88
C ASP A 31 -7.00 -14.47 8.99
N ALA A 32 -5.90 -13.77 8.75
CA ALA A 32 -4.55 -14.34 8.74
C ALA A 32 -3.93 -14.50 10.16
N GLY A 33 -4.69 -14.27 11.22
CA GLY A 33 -4.17 -14.35 12.60
C GLY A 33 -3.23 -13.19 12.96
N ASN A 34 -3.44 -12.01 12.34
CA ASN A 34 -2.64 -10.81 12.58
C ASN A 34 -2.61 -10.42 14.06
N THR A 35 -1.46 -10.00 14.56
CA THR A 35 -1.24 -9.65 15.97
C THR A 35 -1.43 -8.15 16.24
N ILE A 36 -1.45 -7.33 15.19
CA ILE A 36 -1.66 -5.88 15.28
C ILE A 36 -2.81 -5.41 14.39
N ALA A 37 -3.34 -4.24 14.72
CA ALA A 37 -4.42 -3.64 13.94
C ALA A 37 -3.97 -3.34 12.49
N PRO A 38 -4.85 -3.53 11.49
CA PRO A 38 -4.50 -3.33 10.08
C PRO A 38 -3.93 -1.95 9.75
N HIS A 39 -4.44 -0.88 10.38
CA HIS A 39 -3.94 0.48 10.19
C HIS A 39 -2.55 0.69 10.80
N HIS A 40 -2.21 0.01 11.90
CA HIS A 40 -0.86 0.00 12.46
C HIS A 40 0.11 -0.67 11.50
N PHE A 41 -0.27 -1.85 10.98
CA PHE A 41 0.55 -2.56 10.00
C PHE A 41 0.81 -1.73 8.75
N SER A 42 -0.22 -1.04 8.22
CA SER A 42 -0.06 -0.17 7.04
C SER A 42 1.01 0.89 7.28
N VAL A 43 0.94 1.62 8.39
CA VAL A 43 1.94 2.65 8.74
C VAL A 43 3.34 2.06 8.89
N LEU A 44 3.49 0.92 9.59
CA LEU A 44 4.80 0.27 9.75
C LEU A 44 5.39 -0.18 8.41
N VAL A 45 4.57 -0.67 7.47
CA VAL A 45 5.03 -1.01 6.11
C VAL A 45 5.56 0.23 5.39
N ARG A 46 4.85 1.38 5.46
CA ARG A 46 5.34 2.63 4.85
C ARG A 46 6.67 3.09 5.43
N LEU A 47 6.84 2.92 6.74
CA LEU A 47 8.10 3.26 7.42
C LEU A 47 9.21 2.24 7.15
N SER A 48 8.88 0.99 6.76
CA SER A 48 9.88 0.01 6.34
C SER A 48 10.50 0.31 4.98
N GLU A 49 9.84 1.14 4.16
CA GLU A 49 10.36 1.60 2.87
C GLU A 49 11.38 2.73 3.05
N GLN A 50 11.01 3.75 3.86
CA GLN A 50 11.85 4.89 4.23
C GLN A 50 11.25 5.69 5.39
N PRO A 51 12.05 6.46 6.15
CA PRO A 51 11.55 7.42 7.12
C PRO A 51 10.63 8.47 6.49
N ARG A 52 9.55 8.84 7.20
CA ARG A 52 8.53 9.78 6.71
C ARG A 52 8.10 10.75 7.79
N THR A 53 7.58 11.90 7.38
CA THR A 53 6.89 12.82 8.29
C THR A 53 5.45 12.36 8.55
N LEU A 54 4.83 12.88 9.61
CA LEU A 54 3.43 12.63 9.91
C LEU A 54 2.50 13.08 8.77
N GLY A 55 2.82 14.20 8.12
CA GLY A 55 2.04 14.72 6.99
C GLY A 55 2.09 13.80 5.77
N GLU A 56 3.27 13.29 5.43
CA GLU A 56 3.44 12.32 4.34
C GLU A 56 2.65 11.04 4.61
N LEU A 57 2.72 10.48 5.84
CA LEU A 57 1.94 9.30 6.21
C LEU A 57 0.43 9.54 6.13
N ALA A 58 -0.04 10.69 6.63
CA ALA A 58 -1.45 11.05 6.57
C ALA A 58 -1.96 11.15 5.13
N SER A 59 -1.14 11.71 4.23
CA SER A 59 -1.46 11.82 2.81
C SER A 59 -1.49 10.45 2.12
N ILE A 60 -0.48 9.60 2.36
CA ILE A 60 -0.39 8.26 1.75
C ILE A 60 -1.56 7.37 2.21
N GLU A 61 -1.86 7.36 3.50
CA GLU A 61 -2.93 6.54 4.07
C GLU A 61 -4.32 7.18 3.93
N GLN A 62 -4.41 8.38 3.33
CA GLN A 62 -5.65 9.13 3.10
C GLN A 62 -6.49 9.32 4.36
N VAL A 63 -5.82 9.65 5.48
CA VAL A 63 -6.46 9.92 6.77
C VAL A 63 -6.16 11.33 7.24
N SER A 64 -6.96 11.85 8.18
CA SER A 64 -6.71 13.17 8.76
C SER A 64 -5.43 13.17 9.61
N PRO A 65 -4.67 14.30 9.64
CA PRO A 65 -3.47 14.42 10.47
C PRO A 65 -3.70 14.09 11.96
N PRO A 66 -4.82 14.46 12.60
CA PRO A 66 -5.10 14.05 13.97
C PRO A 66 -5.28 12.53 14.14
N SER A 67 -5.85 11.84 13.16
CA SER A 67 -5.98 10.37 13.17
C SER A 67 -4.62 9.71 13.03
N MET A 68 -3.79 10.18 12.08
CA MET A 68 -2.42 9.69 11.91
C MET A 68 -1.59 9.94 13.17
N SER A 69 -1.70 11.12 13.80
CA SER A 69 -0.99 11.43 15.04
C SER A 69 -1.30 10.43 16.16
N ARG A 70 -2.55 10.04 16.33
CA ARG A 70 -2.94 9.00 17.31
C ARG A 70 -2.32 7.65 16.98
N THR A 71 -2.38 7.23 15.72
CA THR A 71 -1.77 5.97 15.27
C THR A 71 -0.26 5.96 15.53
N VAL A 72 0.44 7.04 15.16
CA VAL A 72 1.88 7.16 15.37
C VAL A 72 2.23 7.19 16.86
N THR A 73 1.44 7.87 17.70
CA THR A 73 1.65 7.86 19.15
C THR A 73 1.55 6.44 19.71
N GLN A 74 0.50 5.70 19.36
CA GLN A 74 0.35 4.30 19.78
C GLN A 74 1.54 3.42 19.33
N LEU A 75 2.01 3.60 18.09
CA LEU A 75 3.17 2.85 17.59
C LEU A 75 4.47 3.23 18.27
N THR A 76 4.63 4.50 18.67
CA THR A 76 5.79 4.97 19.47
C THR A 76 5.72 4.40 20.89
N ASP A 77 4.55 4.40 21.52
CA ASP A 77 4.33 3.83 22.87
C ASP A 77 4.59 2.32 22.89
N LEU A 78 4.35 1.62 21.79
CA LEU A 78 4.68 0.20 21.60
C LEU A 78 6.16 -0.04 21.26
N GLY A 79 6.96 1.00 21.07
CA GLY A 79 8.36 0.89 20.72
C GLY A 79 8.65 0.49 19.26
N TYR A 80 7.66 0.59 18.36
CA TYR A 80 7.81 0.20 16.95
C TYR A 80 8.26 1.34 16.05
N VAL A 81 8.11 2.58 16.50
CA VAL A 81 8.43 3.81 15.75
C VAL A 81 9.22 4.77 16.61
N ASP A 82 10.34 5.25 16.07
CA ASP A 82 11.14 6.34 16.65
C ASP A 82 10.80 7.67 16.00
N ARG A 83 11.06 8.75 16.78
CA ARG A 83 10.92 10.13 16.34
C ARG A 83 12.27 10.83 16.43
N SER A 84 12.70 11.45 15.33
CA SER A 84 13.93 12.25 15.30
C SER A 84 13.68 13.58 14.56
N PRO A 85 14.44 14.64 14.89
CA PRO A 85 14.45 15.85 14.05
C PRO A 85 14.87 15.48 12.61
N ASP A 86 14.27 16.16 11.63
CA ASP A 86 14.72 16.05 10.24
C ASP A 86 16.13 16.64 10.09
N ALA A 87 16.98 16.00 9.27
CA ALA A 87 18.35 16.41 9.09
C ALA A 87 18.49 17.75 8.34
N ASP A 88 17.53 18.03 7.42
CA ASP A 88 17.54 19.19 6.56
C ASP A 88 16.68 20.35 7.11
N ASP A 89 15.58 20.01 7.80
CA ASP A 89 14.71 21.01 8.44
C ASP A 89 14.35 20.54 9.86
N GLY A 90 15.08 21.03 10.86
CA GLY A 90 14.88 20.71 12.28
C GLY A 90 13.48 21.08 12.84
N ARG A 91 12.61 21.73 12.06
CA ARG A 91 11.19 21.98 12.42
C ARG A 91 10.31 20.77 12.14
N LEU A 92 10.78 19.86 11.27
CA LEU A 92 10.09 18.64 10.92
C LEU A 92 10.54 17.49 11.82
N VAL A 93 9.61 16.59 12.10
CA VAL A 93 9.89 15.33 12.82
C VAL A 93 9.80 14.19 11.81
N ARG A 94 10.89 13.45 11.67
CA ARG A 94 10.96 12.18 10.95
C ARG A 94 10.57 11.03 11.86
N LEU A 95 9.76 10.16 11.31
CA LEU A 95 9.33 8.91 11.90
C LEU A 95 10.09 7.79 11.20
N SER A 96 10.74 6.94 11.97
CA SER A 96 11.49 5.80 11.46
C SER A 96 11.06 4.51 12.15
N LEU A 97 11.20 3.40 11.46
CA LEU A 97 10.92 2.08 11.99
C LEU A 97 12.07 1.68 12.94
N THR A 98 11.72 1.17 14.12
CA THR A 98 12.71 0.55 15.03
C THR A 98 13.02 -0.89 14.58
N GLU A 99 14.03 -1.51 15.17
CA GLU A 99 14.32 -2.93 14.98
C GLU A 99 13.11 -3.80 15.37
N GLU A 100 12.49 -3.48 16.52
CA GLU A 100 11.28 -4.19 16.98
C GLU A 100 10.10 -3.99 16.01
N GLY A 101 9.89 -2.77 15.52
CA GLY A 101 8.90 -2.48 14.47
C GLY A 101 9.15 -3.29 13.20
N GLY A 102 10.42 -3.42 12.78
CA GLY A 102 10.82 -4.25 11.65
C GLY A 102 10.51 -5.73 11.87
N ALA A 103 10.79 -6.25 13.08
CA ALA A 103 10.46 -7.62 13.45
C ALA A 103 8.93 -7.86 13.42
N VAL A 104 8.12 -6.89 13.86
CA VAL A 104 6.64 -6.96 13.75
C VAL A 104 6.21 -7.04 12.29
N VAL A 105 6.73 -6.16 11.42
CA VAL A 105 6.41 -6.20 9.98
C VAL A 105 6.73 -7.56 9.37
N GLY A 106 7.89 -8.12 9.69
CA GLY A 106 8.29 -9.46 9.21
C GLY A 106 7.33 -10.56 9.66
N ARG A 107 6.98 -10.60 10.95
CA ARG A 107 6.01 -11.57 11.50
C ARG A 107 4.63 -11.45 10.83
N GLU A 108 4.13 -10.24 10.67
CA GLU A 108 2.81 -9.99 10.05
C GLU A 108 2.78 -10.39 8.57
N ARG A 109 3.87 -10.15 7.83
CA ARG A 109 4.01 -10.63 6.44
C ARG A 109 3.99 -12.15 6.39
N ALA A 110 4.78 -12.81 7.23
CA ALA A 110 4.85 -14.28 7.28
C ALA A 110 3.48 -14.92 7.59
N LEU A 111 2.68 -14.36 8.52
CA LEU A 111 1.33 -14.84 8.81
C LEU A 111 0.41 -14.74 7.60
N ARG A 112 0.47 -13.63 6.87
CA ARG A 112 -0.34 -13.39 5.66
C ARG A 112 0.06 -14.30 4.52
N ASP A 113 1.37 -14.50 4.33
CA ASP A 113 1.91 -15.39 3.32
C ASP A 113 1.53 -16.85 3.62
N ALA A 114 1.66 -17.30 4.86
CA ALA A 114 1.24 -18.63 5.30
C ALA A 114 -0.28 -18.85 5.11
N TRP A 115 -1.09 -17.84 5.43
CA TRP A 115 -2.53 -17.88 5.21
C TRP A 115 -2.89 -18.06 3.73
N MET A 116 -2.20 -17.36 2.84
CA MET A 116 -2.38 -17.47 1.39
C MET A 116 -1.85 -18.80 0.87
N ALA A 117 -0.65 -19.20 1.27
CA ALA A 117 -0.01 -20.46 0.85
C ALA A 117 -0.92 -21.68 1.13
N ALA A 118 -1.50 -21.75 2.33
CA ALA A 118 -2.42 -22.84 2.71
C ALA A 118 -3.63 -22.96 1.77
N ARG A 119 -4.06 -21.88 1.13
CA ARG A 119 -5.16 -21.88 0.15
C ARG A 119 -4.72 -22.25 -1.26
N LEU A 120 -3.49 -21.90 -1.59
CA LEU A 120 -2.89 -22.26 -2.87
C LEU A 120 -2.50 -23.74 -2.93
N ASP A 121 -2.17 -24.36 -1.81
CA ASP A 121 -1.80 -25.78 -1.73
C ASP A 121 -2.92 -26.72 -2.23
N GLY A 122 -4.18 -26.32 -2.05
CA GLY A 122 -5.34 -27.08 -2.55
C GLY A 122 -5.57 -26.99 -4.06
N LEU A 123 -4.81 -26.16 -4.79
CA LEU A 123 -4.98 -25.95 -6.22
C LEU A 123 -4.08 -26.88 -7.04
N SER A 124 -4.51 -27.16 -8.28
CA SER A 124 -3.65 -27.86 -9.26
C SER A 124 -2.43 -27.01 -9.62
N SER A 125 -1.38 -27.65 -10.16
CA SER A 125 -0.18 -26.92 -10.66
C SER A 125 -0.53 -25.96 -11.80
N ALA A 126 -1.50 -26.33 -12.64
CA ALA A 126 -1.99 -25.49 -13.74
C ALA A 126 -2.65 -24.21 -13.20
N ASP A 127 -3.56 -24.35 -12.22
CA ASP A 127 -4.25 -23.20 -11.62
C ASP A 127 -3.28 -22.26 -10.89
N ARG A 128 -2.28 -22.82 -10.18
CA ARG A 128 -1.20 -22.02 -9.59
C ARG A 128 -0.40 -21.26 -10.64
N GLY A 129 -0.18 -21.86 -11.82
CA GLY A 129 0.44 -21.20 -12.97
C GLY A 129 -0.35 -20.00 -13.47
N VAL A 130 -1.67 -20.17 -13.63
CA VAL A 130 -2.58 -19.09 -14.03
C VAL A 130 -2.57 -17.94 -13.01
N LEU A 131 -2.61 -18.26 -11.72
CA LEU A 131 -2.58 -17.23 -10.67
C LEU A 131 -1.24 -16.47 -10.63
N ARG A 132 -0.11 -17.13 -10.92
CA ARG A 132 1.19 -16.45 -11.02
C ARG A 132 1.19 -15.45 -12.18
N GLN A 133 0.75 -15.86 -13.37
CA GLN A 133 0.64 -14.96 -14.51
C GLN A 133 -0.32 -13.79 -14.24
N ALA A 134 -1.44 -14.06 -13.57
CA ALA A 134 -2.37 -13.00 -13.19
C ALA A 134 -1.75 -12.00 -12.22
N ALA A 135 -0.96 -12.45 -11.25
CA ALA A 135 -0.25 -11.57 -10.32
C ALA A 135 0.76 -10.67 -11.05
N GLU A 136 1.56 -11.23 -11.98
CA GLU A 136 2.52 -10.48 -12.81
C GLU A 136 1.82 -9.40 -13.65
N LEU A 137 0.68 -9.73 -14.27
CA LEU A 137 -0.11 -8.78 -15.05
C LEU A 137 -0.71 -7.66 -14.18
N LEU A 138 -1.21 -8.00 -12.98
CA LEU A 138 -1.76 -7.01 -12.04
C LEU A 138 -0.69 -6.04 -11.55
N GLU A 139 0.50 -6.53 -11.23
CA GLU A 139 1.65 -5.65 -10.87
C GLU A 139 2.01 -4.71 -12.03
N GLY A 140 2.03 -5.21 -13.26
CA GLY A 140 2.27 -4.39 -14.45
C GLY A 140 1.24 -3.28 -14.66
N LEU A 141 -0.03 -3.54 -14.34
CA LEU A 141 -1.08 -2.52 -14.40
C LEU A 141 -0.89 -1.42 -13.35
N LEU A 142 -0.43 -1.76 -12.15
CA LEU A 142 -0.18 -0.80 -11.08
C LEU A 142 1.05 0.07 -11.37
N CYS A 143 2.12 -0.51 -11.92
CA CYS A 143 3.32 0.24 -12.31
C CYS A 143 3.06 1.23 -13.47
N GLY A 144 2.15 0.92 -14.40
CA GLY A 144 1.78 1.80 -15.52
C GLY A 144 0.98 3.05 -15.14
N ASP A 145 0.32 3.06 -13.99
CA ASP A 145 -0.45 4.21 -13.50
C ASP A 145 0.43 5.30 -12.87
N VAL A 146 1.65 4.95 -12.40
CA VAL A 146 2.61 5.92 -11.85
C VAL A 146 3.13 6.85 -12.94
N ASP A 147 3.43 6.33 -14.14
CA ASP A 147 3.93 7.15 -15.27
C ASP A 147 2.87 8.10 -15.86
N ARG A 148 1.58 7.75 -15.80
CA ARG A 148 0.51 8.61 -16.33
C ARG A 148 0.17 9.79 -15.43
N GLY A 149 0.46 9.74 -14.15
CA GLY A 149 0.19 10.80 -13.18
C GLY A 149 1.18 11.97 -13.26
N GLU A 150 2.43 11.74 -13.67
CA GLU A 150 3.45 12.77 -13.76
C GLU A 150 3.41 13.54 -15.09
N ALA A 151 3.08 12.87 -16.20
CA ALA A 151 2.99 13.53 -17.52
C ALA A 151 1.86 14.58 -17.62
N SER A 152 0.87 14.56 -16.74
CA SER A 152 -0.26 15.51 -16.75
C SER A 152 0.02 16.81 -15.98
N ARG A 153 1.13 16.93 -15.26
CA ARG A 153 1.47 18.11 -14.43
C ARG A 153 2.47 19.08 -15.09
N GLU A 154 3.16 18.70 -16.16
CA GLU A 154 4.16 19.54 -16.82
C GLU A 154 3.62 20.38 -18.01
N GLY A 155 2.34 20.29 -18.34
CA GLY A 155 1.75 20.87 -19.55
C GLY A 155 1.02 22.21 -19.41
N THR A 156 1.12 22.96 -18.29
CA THR A 156 0.41 24.25 -18.19
C THR A 156 1.29 25.36 -17.64
N GLY A 157 2.16 25.86 -18.48
CA GLY A 157 2.94 27.05 -18.14
C GLY A 157 3.82 27.54 -19.25
N THR A 158 3.26 28.10 -20.35
CA THR A 158 3.98 29.09 -21.14
C THR A 158 3.02 29.78 -22.12
N GLY A 159 3.02 31.11 -22.04
CA GLY A 159 2.56 32.04 -23.07
C GLY A 159 1.28 32.76 -22.69
N GLU A 160 1.17 34.05 -22.61
CA GLU A 160 1.70 34.98 -23.56
C GLU A 160 1.69 36.40 -22.96
N VAL A 161 2.83 37.08 -23.04
CA VAL A 161 2.94 38.52 -22.86
C VAL A 161 2.66 39.19 -24.21
N ARG A 162 1.66 40.02 -24.25
CA ARG A 162 1.65 41.23 -25.12
C ARG A 162 0.70 42.27 -24.59
#